data_eba6ebb9e80d348ecf0ba39ff4901858
#
_entry.id   eba6ebb9e80d348ecf0ba39ff4901858
#
_cell.length_a   1.000
_cell.length_b   1.000
_cell.length_c   1.000
_cell.angle_alpha   90.00
_cell.angle_beta   90.00
_cell.angle_gamma   90.00
#
_symmetry.space_group_name_H-M   'P 1'
#
loop_
_entity.id
_entity.type
_entity.pdbx_description
1 polymer ?
#
loop_
_entity_poly.entity_id
_entity_poly.type
_entity_poly.pdbx_seq_one_letter_code
_entity_poly.pdbx_strand_id
1 'polypeptide(L)'
;MRPGEGKRKGENVAVAQCPASCGELIQGWILGSEKLVSCPVDWYSTVEVETGVPRKDERPLSRAMVDQLLAHWGYPPALSQQIRITLHSTIPVAKGMASSTADIAATAVATAHHLGHLLDEPTLARLCVALEPTDSTLFRQLTLFDHNTAATQIACPPPPALDLLVLESLLTLRTTDYHQLPREPGLLANASRLQLAWEKVQQACHCGSPQLLGEAATISAIASQQLLPKPGFDALLDLVESAGLYGLNVAHSGSVVGLLLDRRRHDVEFLQWRLADSDIAAHWPQQHLLAMVPGGVILQ
;
A
#
# COMPACT_ATOMS: atom_id res chain seq x y z
N MET A 1 -46.27 23.25 30.94
CA MET A 1 -45.25 23.25 29.90
C MET A 1 -43.99 22.67 30.46
N ARG A 2 -43.61 21.46 30.03
CA ARG A 2 -42.32 20.82 30.38
C ARG A 2 -41.24 21.32 29.41
N PRO A 3 -40.01 21.66 29.87
CA PRO A 3 -38.96 22.08 28.97
C PRO A 3 -38.48 20.84 28.14
N GLY A 4 -38.25 21.12 26.86
CA GLY A 4 -37.93 20.09 25.89
C GLY A 4 -36.65 19.34 26.23
N GLU A 5 -36.71 18.03 26.02
CA GLU A 5 -35.57 17.15 25.98
C GLU A 5 -34.60 17.60 24.87
N GLY A 6 -33.46 18.11 25.32
CA GLY A 6 -32.34 18.37 24.42
C GLY A 6 -31.92 17.04 23.79
N LYS A 7 -32.05 16.94 22.45
CA LYS A 7 -31.40 15.88 21.67
C LYS A 7 -29.94 15.84 22.07
N ARG A 8 -29.50 14.74 22.68
CA ARG A 8 -28.08 14.41 22.79
C ARG A 8 -27.52 14.49 21.39
N LYS A 9 -26.55 15.38 21.13
CA LYS A 9 -25.74 15.32 19.91
C LYS A 9 -25.13 13.94 19.89
N GLY A 10 -25.51 13.09 18.95
CA GLY A 10 -24.83 11.83 18.68
C GLY A 10 -23.35 12.15 18.50
N GLU A 11 -22.51 11.44 19.20
CA GLU A 11 -21.07 11.49 19.03
C GLU A 11 -20.80 11.26 17.54
N ASN A 12 -20.27 12.28 16.85
CA ASN A 12 -20.04 12.22 15.42
C ASN A 12 -18.74 11.45 15.22
N VAL A 13 -18.84 10.13 15.15
CA VAL A 13 -17.71 9.25 14.83
C VAL A 13 -17.45 9.40 13.33
N ALA A 14 -16.23 9.82 12.98
CA ALA A 14 -15.77 9.85 11.62
C ALA A 14 -15.01 8.55 11.32
N VAL A 15 -15.40 7.85 10.26
CA VAL A 15 -14.81 6.55 9.89
C VAL A 15 -14.21 6.64 8.51
N ALA A 16 -12.94 6.24 8.38
CA ALA A 16 -12.26 6.13 7.09
C ALA A 16 -11.49 4.82 6.98
N GLN A 17 -11.36 4.33 5.75
CA GLN A 17 -10.58 3.13 5.46
C GLN A 17 -9.62 3.36 4.30
N CYS A 18 -8.43 2.74 4.37
CA CYS A 18 -7.42 2.77 3.33
C CYS A 18 -7.00 1.34 2.98
N PRO A 19 -6.84 1.00 1.67
CA PRO A 19 -6.45 -0.34 1.28
C PRO A 19 -4.98 -0.64 1.60
N ALA A 20 -4.70 -1.91 1.81
CA ALA A 20 -3.36 -2.48 1.82
C ALA A 20 -2.71 -2.42 0.44
N SER A 21 -1.43 -2.74 0.36
CA SER A 21 -0.72 -3.06 -0.88
C SER A 21 -0.17 -4.48 -0.84
N CYS A 22 -0.21 -5.20 -1.94
CA CYS A 22 0.67 -6.35 -2.11
C CYS A 22 1.99 -5.86 -2.72
N GLY A 23 2.84 -5.23 -1.91
CA GLY A 23 4.07 -4.59 -2.38
C GLY A 23 3.82 -3.57 -3.50
N GLU A 24 4.76 -3.50 -4.44
CA GLU A 24 4.71 -2.54 -5.54
C GLU A 24 4.65 -3.23 -6.90
N LEU A 25 3.82 -2.71 -7.82
CA LEU A 25 3.88 -3.09 -9.24
C LEU A 25 5.25 -2.73 -9.81
N ILE A 26 5.73 -1.54 -9.52
CA ILE A 26 7.09 -1.12 -9.87
C ILE A 26 7.69 -0.25 -8.76
N GLN A 27 9.00 -0.38 -8.51
CA GLN A 27 9.75 0.54 -7.65
C GLN A 27 11.21 0.62 -8.09
N GLY A 28 11.75 1.83 -8.07
CA GLY A 28 13.18 2.11 -8.25
C GLY A 28 13.44 3.46 -8.89
N TRP A 29 14.57 3.61 -9.58
CA TRP A 29 14.98 4.88 -10.19
C TRP A 29 14.20 5.13 -11.49
N ILE A 30 13.20 6.01 -11.43
CA ILE A 30 12.27 6.32 -12.52
C ILE A 30 12.15 7.85 -12.64
N LEU A 31 12.29 8.41 -13.84
CA LEU A 31 12.21 9.86 -14.07
C LEU A 31 13.10 10.67 -13.10
N GLY A 32 14.33 10.20 -12.85
CA GLY A 32 15.37 10.96 -12.15
C GLY A 32 15.37 10.87 -10.61
N SER A 33 14.47 10.09 -9.98
CA SER A 33 14.52 9.77 -8.54
C SER A 33 13.89 8.41 -8.24
N GLU A 34 14.04 7.93 -7.01
CA GLU A 34 13.38 6.70 -6.56
C GLU A 34 11.87 6.96 -6.44
N LYS A 35 11.07 6.14 -7.11
CA LYS A 35 9.62 6.21 -7.13
C LYS A 35 9.01 4.81 -7.13
N LEU A 36 7.74 4.75 -6.80
CA LEU A 36 6.98 3.50 -6.80
C LEU A 36 5.57 3.67 -7.37
N VAL A 37 4.98 2.54 -7.76
CA VAL A 37 3.55 2.36 -7.96
C VAL A 37 3.14 1.16 -7.11
N SER A 38 2.36 1.39 -6.07
CA SER A 38 1.84 0.32 -5.20
C SER A 38 0.82 -0.56 -5.91
N CYS A 39 0.58 -1.75 -5.38
CA CYS A 39 -0.45 -2.69 -5.84
C CYS A 39 -1.57 -2.79 -4.81
N PRO A 40 -2.57 -1.88 -4.80
CA PRO A 40 -3.62 -1.88 -3.79
C PRO A 40 -4.46 -3.15 -3.85
N VAL A 41 -4.77 -3.74 -2.68
CA VAL A 41 -5.55 -4.98 -2.55
C VAL A 41 -6.67 -4.82 -1.52
N ASP A 42 -7.67 -5.70 -1.60
CA ASP A 42 -8.93 -5.66 -0.83
C ASP A 42 -8.80 -6.05 0.66
N TRP A 43 -7.66 -5.75 1.27
CA TRP A 43 -7.48 -5.67 2.72
C TRP A 43 -7.41 -4.21 3.15
N TYR A 44 -7.93 -3.90 4.33
CA TYR A 44 -8.08 -2.52 4.74
C TYR A 44 -7.62 -2.27 6.17
N SER A 45 -7.10 -1.07 6.41
CA SER A 45 -7.06 -0.45 7.72
C SER A 45 -8.26 0.50 7.84
N THR A 46 -9.08 0.32 8.88
CA THR A 46 -10.24 1.16 9.19
C THR A 46 -9.94 1.94 10.46
N VAL A 47 -10.14 3.24 10.42
CA VAL A 47 -9.88 4.15 11.54
C VAL A 47 -11.15 4.93 11.87
N GLU A 48 -11.49 4.90 13.14
CA GLU A 48 -12.56 5.71 13.73
C GLU A 48 -11.94 6.84 14.53
N VAL A 49 -12.43 8.06 14.32
CA VAL A 49 -12.04 9.26 15.07
C VAL A 49 -13.26 9.87 15.72
N GLU A 50 -13.17 10.11 17.01
CA GLU A 50 -14.25 10.68 17.82
C GLU A 50 -13.69 11.66 18.87
N THR A 51 -14.59 12.45 19.46
CA THR A 51 -14.25 13.23 20.65
C THR A 51 -14.07 12.31 21.85
N GLY A 52 -12.90 12.33 22.47
CA GLY A 52 -12.61 11.47 23.63
C GLY A 52 -11.15 11.53 24.05
N VAL A 53 -10.85 10.94 25.19
CA VAL A 53 -9.47 10.85 25.69
C VAL A 53 -8.70 9.81 24.87
N PRO A 54 -7.47 10.08 24.43
CA PRO A 54 -6.61 9.15 23.71
C PRO A 54 -6.46 7.82 24.43
N ARG A 55 -6.43 6.72 23.68
CA ARG A 55 -6.21 5.37 24.21
C ARG A 55 -4.71 5.11 24.37
N LYS A 56 -4.34 4.22 25.27
CA LYS A 56 -2.93 3.84 25.48
C LYS A 56 -2.37 2.95 24.37
N ASP A 57 -3.25 2.29 23.61
CA ASP A 57 -2.94 1.35 22.55
C ASP A 57 -3.00 1.96 21.14
N GLU A 58 -3.15 3.29 21.04
CA GLU A 58 -3.10 3.99 19.75
C GLU A 58 -1.71 3.87 19.11
N ARG A 59 -1.68 3.67 17.79
CA ARG A 59 -0.42 3.61 17.07
C ARG A 59 0.29 4.97 17.07
N PRO A 60 1.59 5.03 17.35
CA PRO A 60 2.31 6.30 17.49
C PRO A 60 2.23 7.20 16.24
N LEU A 61 2.32 6.63 15.04
CA LEU A 61 2.26 7.42 13.79
C LEU A 61 0.84 7.95 13.52
N SER A 62 -0.22 7.19 13.86
CA SER A 62 -1.59 7.69 13.80
C SER A 62 -1.79 8.87 14.75
N ARG A 63 -1.24 8.81 15.96
CA ARG A 63 -1.27 9.94 16.89
C ARG A 63 -0.49 11.14 16.35
N ALA A 64 0.71 10.91 15.81
CA ALA A 64 1.53 11.96 15.19
C ALA A 64 0.81 12.63 14.00
N MET A 65 0.03 11.87 13.22
CA MET A 65 -0.79 12.41 12.14
C MET A 65 -1.88 13.36 12.67
N VAL A 66 -2.56 13.03 13.76
CA VAL A 66 -3.53 13.94 14.39
C VAL A 66 -2.84 15.24 14.81
N ASP A 67 -1.69 15.15 15.49
CA ASP A 67 -0.95 16.32 15.95
C ASP A 67 -0.51 17.21 14.77
N GLN A 68 -0.06 16.59 13.68
CA GLN A 68 0.36 17.28 12.46
C GLN A 68 -0.82 17.99 11.76
N LEU A 69 -1.99 17.37 11.71
CA LEU A 69 -3.20 17.98 11.15
C LEU A 69 -3.69 19.16 11.98
N LEU A 70 -3.67 19.04 13.30
CA LEU A 70 -4.00 20.16 14.20
C LEU A 70 -3.06 21.34 13.95
N ALA A 71 -1.76 21.08 13.84
CA ALA A 71 -0.79 22.12 13.51
C ALA A 71 -1.01 22.71 12.11
N HIS A 72 -1.33 21.87 11.11
CA HIS A 72 -1.62 22.30 9.73
C HIS A 72 -2.78 23.29 9.64
N TRP A 73 -3.83 23.10 10.45
CA TRP A 73 -4.99 24.01 10.49
C TRP A 73 -4.95 25.03 11.61
N GLY A 74 -3.84 25.12 12.36
CA GLY A 74 -3.67 26.11 13.43
C GLY A 74 -4.51 25.90 14.69
N TYR A 75 -4.91 24.65 14.95
CA TYR A 75 -5.57 24.29 16.21
C TYR A 75 -4.57 24.24 17.37
N PRO A 76 -5.03 24.52 18.60
CA PRO A 76 -4.18 24.39 19.77
C PRO A 76 -3.78 22.93 20.00
N PRO A 77 -2.50 22.63 20.32
CA PRO A 77 -2.03 21.26 20.54
C PRO A 77 -2.82 20.48 21.61
N ALA A 78 -3.36 21.20 22.60
CA ALA A 78 -4.20 20.60 23.66
C ALA A 78 -5.46 19.89 23.12
N LEU A 79 -5.92 20.21 21.92
CA LEU A 79 -7.07 19.55 21.27
C LEU A 79 -6.77 18.07 20.98
N SER A 80 -5.50 17.71 20.73
CA SER A 80 -5.10 16.30 20.54
C SER A 80 -5.52 15.39 21.70
N GLN A 81 -5.53 15.90 22.91
CA GLN A 81 -5.96 15.16 24.12
C GLN A 81 -7.49 14.97 24.22
N GLN A 82 -8.24 15.53 23.28
CA GLN A 82 -9.70 15.41 23.19
C GLN A 82 -10.14 14.61 21.96
N ILE A 83 -9.20 14.07 21.20
CA ILE A 83 -9.43 13.25 20.00
C ILE A 83 -8.98 11.82 20.30
N ARG A 84 -9.91 10.88 20.19
CA ARG A 84 -9.68 9.43 20.34
C ARG A 84 -9.59 8.79 18.96
N ILE A 85 -8.64 7.88 18.82
CA ILE A 85 -8.46 7.05 17.62
C ILE A 85 -8.75 5.60 18.01
N THR A 86 -9.59 4.93 17.22
CA THR A 86 -9.75 3.48 17.27
C THR A 86 -9.38 2.91 15.91
N LEU A 87 -8.45 1.95 15.89
CA LEU A 87 -7.92 1.39 14.65
C LEU A 87 -8.20 -0.11 14.59
N HIS A 88 -8.78 -0.54 13.46
CA HIS A 88 -9.04 -1.94 13.11
C HIS A 88 -8.33 -2.26 11.81
N SER A 89 -7.33 -3.14 11.86
CA SER A 89 -6.57 -3.54 10.68
C SER A 89 -6.24 -5.02 10.73
N THR A 90 -6.48 -5.72 9.63
CA THR A 90 -6.05 -7.11 9.41
C THR A 90 -4.80 -7.20 8.55
N ILE A 91 -4.24 -6.05 8.14
CA ILE A 91 -3.06 -5.98 7.28
C ILE A 91 -1.84 -6.48 8.06
N PRO A 92 -1.10 -7.49 7.55
CA PRO A 92 0.12 -7.96 8.19
C PRO A 92 1.17 -6.86 8.35
N VAL A 93 1.73 -6.73 9.56
CA VAL A 93 2.72 -5.69 9.86
C VAL A 93 4.12 -6.14 9.49
N ALA A 94 4.96 -5.22 8.98
CA ALA A 94 6.35 -5.47 8.59
C ALA A 94 6.52 -6.54 7.49
N LYS A 95 5.58 -6.63 6.56
CA LYS A 95 5.57 -7.53 5.40
C LYS A 95 5.73 -6.79 4.06
N GLY A 96 5.68 -5.46 4.05
CA GLY A 96 5.64 -4.65 2.82
C GLY A 96 4.24 -4.60 2.22
N MET A 97 3.22 -4.59 3.09
CA MET A 97 1.81 -4.51 2.67
C MET A 97 1.18 -3.15 2.98
N ALA A 98 1.96 -2.10 3.09
CA ALA A 98 1.53 -0.72 3.33
C ALA A 98 0.69 -0.52 4.59
N SER A 99 0.86 -1.38 5.63
CA SER A 99 0.02 -1.30 6.83
C SER A 99 0.14 0.05 7.55
N SER A 100 1.35 0.61 7.64
CA SER A 100 1.57 1.90 8.27
C SER A 100 0.98 3.04 7.44
N THR A 101 1.21 3.06 6.12
CA THR A 101 0.60 4.03 5.21
C THR A 101 -0.93 4.01 5.30
N ALA A 102 -1.54 2.81 5.29
CA ALA A 102 -2.99 2.67 5.39
C ALA A 102 -3.54 3.23 6.71
N ASP A 103 -2.85 2.97 7.83
CA ASP A 103 -3.24 3.49 9.14
C ASP A 103 -3.15 5.02 9.21
N ILE A 104 -2.04 5.58 8.74
CA ILE A 104 -1.79 7.03 8.77
C ILE A 104 -2.75 7.76 7.85
N ALA A 105 -2.95 7.27 6.63
CA ALA A 105 -3.83 7.89 5.65
C ALA A 105 -5.31 7.85 6.08
N ALA A 106 -5.78 6.69 6.59
CA ALA A 106 -7.13 6.58 7.13
C ALA A 106 -7.32 7.49 8.36
N THR A 107 -6.31 7.57 9.26
CA THR A 107 -6.32 8.49 10.40
C THR A 107 -6.44 9.93 9.94
N ALA A 108 -5.68 10.32 8.90
CA ALA A 108 -5.70 11.69 8.39
C ALA A 108 -7.08 12.10 7.88
N VAL A 109 -7.70 11.26 7.05
CA VAL A 109 -9.01 11.57 6.45
C VAL A 109 -10.13 11.54 7.50
N ALA A 110 -10.12 10.56 8.42
CA ALA A 110 -11.10 10.51 9.52
C ALA A 110 -10.96 11.73 10.43
N THR A 111 -9.74 12.15 10.77
CA THR A 111 -9.49 13.34 11.60
C THR A 111 -9.94 14.62 10.88
N ALA A 112 -9.62 14.76 9.60
CA ALA A 112 -10.07 15.88 8.79
C ALA A 112 -11.60 16.00 8.81
N HIS A 113 -12.29 14.90 8.53
CA HIS A 113 -13.74 14.86 8.54
C HIS A 113 -14.35 15.18 9.93
N HIS A 114 -13.77 14.61 11.00
CA HIS A 114 -14.18 14.90 12.38
C HIS A 114 -14.10 16.38 12.74
N LEU A 115 -13.07 17.07 12.22
CA LEU A 115 -12.85 18.50 12.43
C LEU A 115 -13.60 19.38 11.41
N GLY A 116 -14.36 18.80 10.46
CA GLY A 116 -15.12 19.53 9.45
C GLY A 116 -14.27 20.05 8.28
N HIS A 117 -13.10 19.45 8.04
CA HIS A 117 -12.22 19.78 6.92
C HIS A 117 -12.28 18.73 5.82
N LEU A 118 -11.91 19.14 4.60
CA LEU A 118 -11.61 18.25 3.48
C LEU A 118 -10.10 18.21 3.28
N LEU A 119 -9.59 17.02 2.91
CA LEU A 119 -8.18 16.79 2.67
C LEU A 119 -8.02 16.25 1.25
N ASP A 120 -7.32 16.97 0.37
CA ASP A 120 -7.01 16.51 -0.97
C ASP A 120 -5.83 15.50 -0.96
N GLU A 121 -5.75 14.67 -2.00
CA GLU A 121 -4.70 13.64 -2.11
C GLU A 121 -3.27 14.22 -2.09
N PRO A 122 -2.97 15.34 -2.79
CA PRO A 122 -1.62 15.94 -2.70
C PRO A 122 -1.24 16.41 -1.30
N THR A 123 -2.17 16.98 -0.55
CA THR A 123 -1.92 17.40 0.83
C THR A 123 -1.78 16.19 1.76
N LEU A 124 -2.67 15.19 1.61
CA LEU A 124 -2.58 13.92 2.33
C LEU A 124 -1.20 13.27 2.12
N ALA A 125 -0.75 13.18 0.86
CA ALA A 125 0.55 12.60 0.51
C ALA A 125 1.72 13.32 1.20
N ARG A 126 1.74 14.68 1.16
CA ARG A 126 2.79 15.46 1.85
C ARG A 126 2.79 15.24 3.36
N LEU A 127 1.61 15.17 3.97
CA LEU A 127 1.48 14.93 5.41
C LEU A 127 1.96 13.52 5.78
N CYS A 128 1.61 12.49 5.00
CA CYS A 128 2.08 11.13 5.23
C CYS A 128 3.60 11.03 5.08
N VAL A 129 4.17 11.55 3.99
CA VAL A 129 5.61 11.51 3.73
C VAL A 129 6.42 12.28 4.78
N ALA A 130 5.85 13.32 5.38
CA ALA A 130 6.50 14.04 6.48
C ALA A 130 6.65 13.18 7.76
N LEU A 131 5.91 12.08 7.89
CA LEU A 131 6.04 11.14 9.01
C LEU A 131 6.95 9.96 8.67
N GLU A 132 6.79 9.39 7.47
CA GLU A 132 7.62 8.27 6.98
C GLU A 132 7.49 8.12 5.45
N PRO A 133 8.42 7.40 4.78
CA PRO A 133 8.25 7.00 3.38
C PRO A 133 6.92 6.27 3.18
N THR A 134 6.15 6.67 2.16
CA THR A 134 4.72 6.39 2.06
C THR A 134 4.38 5.69 0.75
N ASP A 135 3.57 4.64 0.81
CA ASP A 135 3.06 3.92 -0.37
C ASP A 135 2.04 4.75 -1.16
N SER A 136 1.90 4.46 -2.48
CA SER A 136 0.95 5.17 -3.32
C SER A 136 -0.50 4.66 -3.22
N THR A 137 -0.81 3.75 -2.29
CA THR A 137 -2.18 3.26 -2.02
C THR A 137 -3.14 4.35 -1.55
N LEU A 138 -2.62 5.47 -1.07
CA LEU A 138 -3.41 6.63 -0.64
C LEU A 138 -4.07 7.40 -1.80
N PHE A 139 -3.64 7.18 -3.06
CA PHE A 139 -4.25 7.76 -4.24
C PHE A 139 -5.32 6.86 -4.83
N ARG A 140 -6.44 7.43 -5.30
CA ARG A 140 -7.55 6.67 -5.91
C ARG A 140 -7.15 5.98 -7.20
N GLN A 141 -6.27 6.61 -7.97
CA GLN A 141 -5.73 6.05 -9.20
C GLN A 141 -4.35 5.44 -8.95
N LEU A 142 -3.94 4.46 -9.76
CA LEU A 142 -2.56 4.04 -9.78
C LEU A 142 -1.67 5.25 -10.08
N THR A 143 -0.74 5.54 -9.18
CA THR A 143 0.08 6.75 -9.23
C THR A 143 1.55 6.41 -9.10
N LEU A 144 2.37 6.85 -10.08
CA LEU A 144 3.81 6.89 -9.91
C LEU A 144 4.12 8.00 -8.90
N PHE A 145 4.71 7.63 -7.79
CA PHE A 145 4.83 8.48 -6.62
C PHE A 145 6.27 8.53 -6.09
N ASP A 146 6.76 9.73 -5.83
CA ASP A 146 7.98 9.93 -5.06
C ASP A 146 7.65 9.77 -3.57
N HIS A 147 7.86 8.56 -3.08
CA HIS A 147 7.47 8.12 -1.75
C HIS A 147 8.34 8.72 -0.62
N ASN A 148 9.45 9.37 -0.96
CA ASN A 148 10.35 10.00 0.00
C ASN A 148 10.09 11.50 0.18
N THR A 149 9.60 12.18 -0.87
CA THR A 149 9.46 13.65 -0.86
C THR A 149 8.08 14.15 -1.27
N ALA A 150 7.22 13.29 -1.82
CA ALA A 150 5.95 13.64 -2.45
C ALA A 150 6.07 14.65 -3.62
N ALA A 151 7.28 14.85 -4.17
CA ALA A 151 7.54 15.83 -5.23
C ALA A 151 6.93 15.41 -6.59
N THR A 152 6.72 14.14 -6.81
CA THR A 152 6.14 13.61 -8.07
C THR A 152 4.91 12.77 -7.79
N GLN A 153 3.81 13.06 -8.49
CA GLN A 153 2.55 12.34 -8.46
C GLN A 153 2.01 12.29 -9.88
N ILE A 154 2.14 11.14 -10.56
CA ILE A 154 1.67 10.94 -11.93
C ILE A 154 0.64 9.83 -11.94
N ALA A 155 -0.63 10.20 -12.05
CA ALA A 155 -1.74 9.27 -12.09
C ALA A 155 -1.86 8.58 -13.44
N CYS A 156 -2.21 7.29 -13.44
CA CYS A 156 -2.57 6.51 -14.61
C CYS A 156 -4.10 6.46 -14.81
N PRO A 157 -4.58 6.18 -16.02
CA PRO A 157 -5.94 5.72 -16.23
C PRO A 157 -6.25 4.46 -15.38
N PRO A 158 -7.53 4.09 -15.22
CA PRO A 158 -7.88 2.89 -14.47
C PRO A 158 -7.13 1.65 -14.97
N PRO A 159 -6.49 0.88 -14.08
CA PRO A 159 -5.76 -0.32 -14.46
C PRO A 159 -6.71 -1.45 -14.88
N PRO A 160 -6.23 -2.48 -15.60
CA PRO A 160 -6.99 -3.70 -15.83
C PRO A 160 -7.31 -4.38 -14.50
N ALA A 161 -8.45 -5.08 -14.45
CA ALA A 161 -8.81 -5.90 -13.31
C ALA A 161 -7.84 -7.08 -13.17
N LEU A 162 -7.36 -7.31 -11.96
CA LEU A 162 -6.44 -8.37 -11.58
C LEU A 162 -6.82 -8.97 -10.23
N ASP A 163 -6.45 -10.24 -10.07
CA ASP A 163 -6.36 -10.90 -8.77
C ASP A 163 -4.88 -11.21 -8.47
N LEU A 164 -4.59 -11.40 -7.20
CA LEU A 164 -3.27 -11.78 -6.72
C LEU A 164 -3.37 -12.97 -5.81
N LEU A 165 -2.55 -13.99 -6.08
CA LEU A 165 -2.22 -14.97 -5.05
C LEU A 165 -1.02 -14.42 -4.28
N VAL A 166 -1.30 -13.87 -3.11
CA VAL A 166 -0.29 -13.27 -2.22
C VAL A 166 0.39 -14.36 -1.44
N LEU A 167 1.70 -14.44 -1.54
CA LEU A 167 2.57 -15.36 -0.81
C LEU A 167 3.20 -14.62 0.35
N GLU A 168 2.85 -15.00 1.58
CA GLU A 168 3.38 -14.38 2.78
C GLU A 168 4.48 -15.26 3.39
N SER A 169 5.67 -14.70 3.51
CA SER A 169 6.80 -15.33 4.18
C SER A 169 6.71 -15.19 5.70
N LEU A 170 7.32 -16.10 6.44
CA LEU A 170 7.53 -15.96 7.90
C LEU A 170 8.49 -14.82 8.24
N LEU A 171 9.33 -14.40 7.29
CA LEU A 171 10.26 -13.29 7.49
C LEU A 171 9.51 -11.99 7.65
N THR A 172 10.04 -11.15 8.53
CA THR A 172 9.61 -9.75 8.69
C THR A 172 10.78 -8.83 8.38
N LEU A 173 10.52 -7.75 7.68
CA LEU A 173 11.52 -6.73 7.40
C LEU A 173 10.91 -5.36 7.73
N ARG A 174 11.63 -4.57 8.52
CA ARG A 174 11.22 -3.18 8.76
C ARG A 174 11.64 -2.33 7.57
N THR A 175 10.75 -1.48 7.09
CA THR A 175 11.05 -0.53 6.01
C THR A 175 12.27 0.33 6.32
N THR A 176 12.47 0.70 7.58
CA THR A 176 13.66 1.43 8.04
C THR A 176 14.96 0.68 7.76
N ASP A 177 14.98 -0.63 7.92
CA ASP A 177 16.19 -1.45 7.70
C ASP A 177 16.53 -1.50 6.21
N TYR A 178 15.52 -1.59 5.35
CA TYR A 178 15.68 -1.50 3.89
C TYR A 178 16.28 -0.14 3.45
N HIS A 179 15.80 0.97 4.03
CA HIS A 179 16.30 2.31 3.69
C HIS A 179 17.73 2.58 4.17
N GLN A 180 18.26 1.78 5.09
CA GLN A 180 19.66 1.87 5.53
C GLN A 180 20.64 1.14 4.60
N LEU A 181 20.16 0.31 3.67
CA LEU A 181 21.02 -0.37 2.70
C LEU A 181 21.63 0.64 1.71
N PRO A 182 22.85 0.41 1.20
CA PRO A 182 23.46 1.23 0.15
C PRO A 182 22.79 0.94 -1.21
N ARG A 183 21.55 1.42 -1.41
CA ARG A 183 20.67 1.06 -2.52
C ARG A 183 20.96 1.81 -3.82
N GLU A 184 21.47 3.02 -3.73
CA GLU A 184 21.60 3.94 -4.87
C GLU A 184 22.31 3.32 -6.08
N PRO A 185 23.48 2.64 -5.95
CA PRO A 185 24.13 2.02 -7.11
C PRO A 185 23.26 0.97 -7.81
N GLY A 186 22.56 0.14 -7.05
CA GLY A 186 21.65 -0.88 -7.58
C GLY A 186 20.41 -0.28 -8.26
N LEU A 187 19.85 0.78 -7.68
CA LEU A 187 18.74 1.53 -8.26
C LEU A 187 19.11 2.17 -9.59
N LEU A 188 20.28 2.84 -9.66
CA LEU A 188 20.78 3.48 -10.88
C LEU A 188 21.13 2.45 -11.97
N ALA A 189 21.70 1.30 -11.61
CA ALA A 189 22.03 0.23 -12.55
C ALA A 189 20.80 -0.33 -13.27
N ASN A 190 19.63 -0.27 -12.62
CA ASN A 190 18.36 -0.75 -13.18
C ASN A 190 17.46 0.36 -13.75
N ALA A 191 17.90 1.62 -13.78
CA ALA A 191 17.07 2.75 -14.16
C ALA A 191 16.40 2.59 -15.54
N SER A 192 17.15 2.14 -16.56
CA SER A 192 16.59 1.94 -17.90
C SER A 192 15.50 0.84 -17.93
N ARG A 193 15.68 -0.23 -17.16
CA ARG A 193 14.68 -1.30 -17.05
C ARG A 193 13.41 -0.80 -16.36
N LEU A 194 13.56 0.01 -15.32
CA LEU A 194 12.43 0.55 -14.58
C LEU A 194 11.72 1.67 -15.33
N GLN A 195 12.43 2.43 -16.17
CA GLN A 195 11.79 3.33 -17.10
C GLN A 195 10.90 2.56 -18.10
N LEU A 196 11.38 1.46 -18.66
CA LEU A 196 10.58 0.58 -19.54
C LEU A 196 9.38 -0.02 -18.78
N ALA A 197 9.57 -0.43 -17.52
CA ALA A 197 8.47 -0.94 -16.69
C ALA A 197 7.40 0.13 -16.49
N TRP A 198 7.78 1.38 -16.24
CA TRP A 198 6.85 2.50 -16.14
C TRP A 198 6.05 2.73 -17.42
N GLU A 199 6.70 2.71 -18.58
CA GLU A 199 6.04 2.84 -19.89
C GLU A 199 5.02 1.73 -20.11
N LYS A 200 5.35 0.49 -19.71
CA LYS A 200 4.43 -0.65 -19.76
C LYS A 200 3.23 -0.48 -18.81
N VAL A 201 3.41 0.05 -17.58
CA VAL A 201 2.31 0.38 -16.67
C VAL A 201 1.36 1.37 -17.32
N GLN A 202 1.89 2.46 -17.89
CA GLN A 202 1.07 3.45 -18.58
C GLN A 202 0.31 2.84 -19.77
N GLN A 203 0.97 2.03 -20.58
CA GLN A 203 0.35 1.35 -21.71
C GLN A 203 -0.73 0.35 -21.23
N ALA A 204 -0.44 -0.44 -20.20
CA ALA A 204 -1.39 -1.39 -19.60
C ALA A 204 -2.67 -0.71 -19.13
N CYS A 205 -2.56 0.43 -18.47
CA CYS A 205 -3.71 1.23 -18.05
C CYS A 205 -4.48 1.82 -19.23
N HIS A 206 -3.78 2.23 -20.30
CA HIS A 206 -4.44 2.79 -21.49
C HIS A 206 -5.23 1.76 -22.29
N CYS A 207 -4.67 0.55 -22.46
CA CYS A 207 -5.30 -0.49 -23.29
C CYS A 207 -6.02 -1.59 -22.49
N GLY A 208 -6.03 -1.49 -21.15
CA GLY A 208 -6.67 -2.46 -20.28
C GLY A 208 -6.00 -3.84 -20.30
N SER A 209 -4.66 -3.92 -20.51
CA SER A 209 -3.93 -5.18 -20.64
C SER A 209 -3.34 -5.66 -19.32
N PRO A 210 -3.87 -6.74 -18.70
CA PRO A 210 -3.27 -7.33 -17.52
C PRO A 210 -1.90 -7.96 -17.79
N GLN A 211 -1.64 -8.43 -19.02
CA GLN A 211 -0.35 -8.97 -19.44
C GLN A 211 0.76 -7.91 -19.37
N LEU A 212 0.52 -6.73 -19.94
CA LEU A 212 1.49 -5.64 -19.89
C LEU A 212 1.77 -5.17 -18.45
N LEU A 213 0.74 -5.16 -17.61
CA LEU A 213 0.89 -4.79 -16.21
C LEU A 213 1.73 -5.83 -15.45
N GLY A 214 1.47 -7.12 -15.70
CA GLY A 214 2.24 -8.22 -15.13
C GLY A 214 3.70 -8.26 -15.60
N GLU A 215 3.95 -7.99 -16.89
CA GLU A 215 5.31 -7.85 -17.43
C GLU A 215 6.07 -6.70 -16.75
N ALA A 216 5.42 -5.53 -16.58
CA ALA A 216 6.02 -4.39 -15.87
C ALA A 216 6.41 -4.75 -14.44
N ALA A 217 5.50 -5.40 -13.72
CA ALA A 217 5.72 -5.84 -12.35
C ALA A 217 6.86 -6.86 -12.26
N THR A 218 6.91 -7.81 -13.18
CA THR A 218 7.98 -8.83 -13.23
C THR A 218 9.35 -8.19 -13.53
N ILE A 219 9.43 -7.20 -14.42
CA ILE A 219 10.67 -6.45 -14.68
C ILE A 219 11.17 -5.78 -13.40
N SER A 220 10.28 -5.14 -12.64
CA SER A 220 10.63 -4.49 -11.38
C SER A 220 11.03 -5.52 -10.31
N ALA A 221 10.30 -6.62 -10.21
CA ALA A 221 10.60 -7.69 -9.27
C ALA A 221 11.99 -8.30 -9.50
N ILE A 222 12.35 -8.56 -10.77
CA ILE A 222 13.70 -9.05 -11.15
C ILE A 222 14.78 -8.01 -10.76
N ALA A 223 14.55 -6.73 -11.04
CA ALA A 223 15.50 -5.68 -10.68
C ALA A 223 15.73 -5.59 -9.17
N SER A 224 14.70 -5.82 -8.37
CA SER A 224 14.78 -5.76 -6.90
C SER A 224 15.60 -6.89 -6.26
N GLN A 225 15.79 -8.03 -6.97
CA GLN A 225 16.55 -9.17 -6.42
C GLN A 225 18.02 -8.82 -6.12
N GLN A 226 18.57 -7.79 -6.74
CA GLN A 226 19.92 -7.30 -6.43
C GLN A 226 19.99 -6.60 -5.06
N LEU A 227 18.89 -6.06 -4.57
CA LEU A 227 18.81 -5.30 -3.33
C LEU A 227 18.23 -6.13 -2.18
N LEU A 228 17.15 -6.85 -2.45
CA LEU A 228 16.46 -7.67 -1.46
C LEU A 228 15.92 -8.96 -2.13
N PRO A 229 16.77 -10.02 -2.26
CA PRO A 229 16.37 -11.26 -2.89
C PRO A 229 15.23 -11.95 -2.13
N LYS A 230 14.26 -12.46 -2.88
CA LYS A 230 13.15 -13.27 -2.35
C LYS A 230 13.52 -14.76 -2.41
N PRO A 231 13.24 -15.55 -1.35
CA PRO A 231 13.51 -16.98 -1.37
C PRO A 231 12.77 -17.68 -2.53
N GLY A 232 13.49 -18.54 -3.26
CA GLY A 232 12.90 -19.32 -4.35
C GLY A 232 12.38 -18.49 -5.53
N PHE A 233 12.92 -17.29 -5.77
CA PHE A 233 12.42 -16.37 -6.78
C PHE A 233 12.40 -16.96 -8.20
N ASP A 234 13.45 -17.70 -8.59
CA ASP A 234 13.52 -18.34 -9.90
C ASP A 234 12.40 -19.38 -10.08
N ALA A 235 12.13 -20.20 -9.05
CA ALA A 235 11.03 -21.15 -9.09
C ALA A 235 9.66 -20.47 -9.17
N LEU A 236 9.51 -19.29 -8.59
CA LEU A 236 8.28 -18.48 -8.77
C LEU A 236 8.16 -17.94 -10.19
N LEU A 237 9.25 -17.54 -10.84
CA LEU A 237 9.25 -17.14 -12.26
C LEU A 237 8.87 -18.33 -13.16
N ASP A 238 9.44 -19.52 -12.92
CA ASP A 238 9.10 -20.75 -13.65
C ASP A 238 7.61 -21.10 -13.48
N LEU A 239 7.06 -20.88 -12.27
CA LEU A 239 5.64 -21.09 -12.03
C LEU A 239 4.78 -20.09 -12.81
N VAL A 240 5.15 -18.81 -12.83
CA VAL A 240 4.47 -17.77 -13.61
C VAL A 240 4.41 -18.16 -15.10
N GLU A 241 5.55 -18.58 -15.68
CA GLU A 241 5.64 -18.97 -17.08
C GLU A 241 4.84 -20.24 -17.36
N SER A 242 5.07 -21.30 -16.57
CA SER A 242 4.43 -22.62 -16.79
C SER A 242 2.92 -22.62 -16.57
N ALA A 243 2.40 -21.76 -15.71
CA ALA A 243 0.98 -21.62 -15.44
C ALA A 243 0.33 -20.50 -16.29
N GLY A 244 1.08 -19.79 -17.12
CA GLY A 244 0.59 -18.72 -17.99
C GLY A 244 0.03 -17.52 -17.25
N LEU A 245 0.55 -17.23 -16.04
CA LEU A 245 0.14 -16.09 -15.24
C LEU A 245 0.56 -14.78 -15.91
N TYR A 246 -0.05 -13.67 -15.50
CA TYR A 246 0.31 -12.35 -16.06
C TYR A 246 1.69 -11.89 -15.65
N GLY A 247 2.19 -12.32 -14.50
CA GLY A 247 3.49 -11.95 -13.94
C GLY A 247 3.52 -12.10 -12.42
N LEU A 248 4.52 -11.51 -11.81
CA LEU A 248 4.61 -11.39 -10.37
C LEU A 248 5.14 -10.02 -9.95
N ASN A 249 4.75 -9.59 -8.76
CA ASN A 249 5.31 -8.43 -8.09
C ASN A 249 5.87 -8.81 -6.72
N VAL A 250 6.63 -7.93 -6.12
CA VAL A 250 7.24 -8.15 -4.81
C VAL A 250 7.11 -6.91 -3.93
N ALA A 251 7.09 -7.08 -2.63
CA ALA A 251 7.37 -5.97 -1.71
C ALA A 251 8.88 -5.65 -1.75
N HIS A 252 9.25 -4.48 -2.25
CA HIS A 252 10.65 -4.07 -2.38
C HIS A 252 11.30 -3.84 -1.02
N SER A 253 10.54 -3.36 -0.04
CA SER A 253 10.96 -3.17 1.35
C SER A 253 10.34 -4.18 2.32
N GLY A 254 9.82 -5.31 1.83
CA GLY A 254 9.11 -6.31 2.61
C GLY A 254 9.36 -7.74 2.17
N SER A 255 8.51 -8.66 2.62
CA SER A 255 8.70 -10.09 2.45
C SER A 255 7.57 -10.79 1.69
N VAL A 256 6.59 -10.07 1.13
CA VAL A 256 5.53 -10.68 0.32
C VAL A 256 5.88 -10.71 -1.17
N VAL A 257 5.30 -11.68 -1.85
CA VAL A 257 5.27 -11.79 -3.32
C VAL A 257 3.82 -11.95 -3.75
N GLY A 258 3.42 -11.28 -4.83
CA GLY A 258 2.10 -11.44 -5.45
C GLY A 258 2.23 -12.11 -6.82
N LEU A 259 1.54 -13.21 -7.05
CA LEU A 259 1.38 -13.79 -8.37
C LEU A 259 0.14 -13.16 -9.03
N LEU A 260 0.33 -12.45 -10.14
CA LEU A 260 -0.72 -11.70 -10.82
C LEU A 260 -1.51 -12.61 -11.76
N LEU A 261 -2.81 -12.68 -11.57
CA LEU A 261 -3.67 -13.63 -12.26
C LEU A 261 -5.11 -13.08 -12.45
N ASP A 262 -5.97 -13.84 -13.12
CA ASP A 262 -7.43 -13.71 -13.11
C ASP A 262 -8.00 -15.04 -12.60
N ARG A 263 -8.65 -15.03 -11.44
CA ARG A 263 -9.25 -16.24 -10.81
C ARG A 263 -10.29 -16.95 -11.66
N ARG A 264 -10.79 -16.32 -12.72
CA ARG A 264 -11.74 -16.92 -13.66
C ARG A 264 -11.05 -17.64 -14.82
N ARG A 265 -9.74 -17.44 -15.01
CA ARG A 265 -8.93 -18.00 -16.11
C ARG A 265 -7.85 -18.94 -15.63
N HIS A 266 -7.30 -18.70 -14.45
CA HIS A 266 -6.21 -19.48 -13.87
C HIS A 266 -6.75 -20.36 -12.75
N ASP A 267 -6.32 -21.60 -12.71
CA ASP A 267 -6.67 -22.56 -11.67
C ASP A 267 -5.86 -22.27 -10.39
N VAL A 268 -6.48 -21.52 -9.47
CA VAL A 268 -5.86 -21.09 -8.23
C VAL A 268 -5.56 -22.29 -7.31
N GLU A 269 -6.44 -23.30 -7.26
CA GLU A 269 -6.24 -24.49 -6.45
C GLU A 269 -5.01 -25.29 -6.94
N PHE A 270 -4.86 -25.42 -8.25
CA PHE A 270 -3.69 -26.02 -8.85
C PHE A 270 -2.40 -25.24 -8.55
N LEU A 271 -2.44 -23.90 -8.58
CA LEU A 271 -1.29 -23.08 -8.22
C LEU A 271 -0.89 -23.28 -6.74
N GLN A 272 -1.87 -23.29 -5.84
CA GLN A 272 -1.64 -23.49 -4.42
C GLN A 272 -1.08 -24.91 -4.14
N TRP A 273 -1.62 -25.91 -4.85
CA TRP A 273 -1.08 -27.27 -4.77
C TRP A 273 0.37 -27.33 -5.29
N ARG A 274 0.66 -26.73 -6.44
CA ARG A 274 2.02 -26.67 -7.01
C ARG A 274 3.03 -26.03 -6.05
N LEU A 275 2.63 -24.94 -5.39
CA LEU A 275 3.44 -24.26 -4.39
C LEU A 275 3.68 -25.16 -3.17
N ALA A 276 2.65 -25.82 -2.67
CA ALA A 276 2.74 -26.72 -1.52
C ALA A 276 3.60 -27.96 -1.79
N ASP A 277 3.63 -28.46 -3.04
CA ASP A 277 4.41 -29.62 -3.48
C ASP A 277 5.82 -29.24 -3.97
N SER A 278 6.25 -28.02 -3.79
CA SER A 278 7.54 -27.50 -4.26
C SER A 278 8.57 -27.36 -3.14
N ASP A 279 9.85 -27.30 -3.52
CA ASP A 279 10.98 -27.09 -2.59
C ASP A 279 10.91 -25.71 -1.90
N ILE A 280 10.13 -24.77 -2.46
CA ILE A 280 9.96 -23.44 -1.90
C ILE A 280 8.77 -23.32 -0.94
N ALA A 281 7.99 -24.37 -0.74
CA ALA A 281 6.78 -24.36 0.12
C ALA A 281 7.05 -23.79 1.53
N ALA A 282 8.18 -24.15 2.13
CA ALA A 282 8.57 -23.70 3.47
C ALA A 282 8.82 -22.18 3.57
N HIS A 283 9.09 -21.50 2.45
CA HIS A 283 9.28 -20.06 2.42
C HIS A 283 7.97 -19.29 2.39
N TRP A 284 6.88 -19.91 1.90
CA TRP A 284 5.59 -19.29 1.63
C TRP A 284 4.43 -20.05 2.29
N PRO A 285 4.44 -20.15 3.65
CA PRO A 285 3.47 -20.98 4.37
C PRO A 285 2.05 -20.40 4.38
N GLN A 286 1.90 -19.12 4.10
CA GLN A 286 0.59 -18.47 4.05
C GLN A 286 0.34 -17.93 2.65
N GLN A 287 -0.88 -18.18 2.15
CA GLN A 287 -1.31 -17.81 0.81
C GLN A 287 -2.69 -17.19 0.90
N HIS A 288 -2.87 -16.04 0.24
CA HIS A 288 -4.13 -15.30 0.27
C HIS A 288 -4.53 -14.90 -1.15
N LEU A 289 -5.75 -15.22 -1.54
CA LEU A 289 -6.29 -14.78 -2.82
C LEU A 289 -7.02 -13.45 -2.63
N LEU A 290 -6.43 -12.38 -3.13
CA LEU A 290 -6.94 -11.01 -3.02
C LEU A 290 -7.26 -10.43 -4.40
N ALA A 291 -8.18 -9.46 -4.43
CA ALA A 291 -8.43 -8.68 -5.62
C ALA A 291 -7.61 -7.38 -5.59
N MET A 292 -7.07 -6.99 -6.74
CA MET A 292 -6.58 -5.63 -6.91
C MET A 292 -7.76 -4.66 -6.93
N VAL A 293 -7.67 -3.60 -6.13
CA VAL A 293 -8.74 -2.61 -5.97
C VAL A 293 -8.23 -1.20 -6.30
N PRO A 294 -9.11 -0.23 -6.55
CA PRO A 294 -8.71 1.16 -6.55
C PRO A 294 -8.08 1.54 -5.21
N GLY A 295 -7.04 2.35 -5.24
CA GLY A 295 -6.48 2.95 -4.04
C GLY A 295 -7.36 4.08 -3.51
N GLY A 296 -6.78 4.89 -2.64
CA GLY A 296 -7.44 6.04 -2.00
C GLY A 296 -8.09 5.71 -0.68
N VAL A 297 -8.24 6.74 0.12
CA VAL A 297 -8.96 6.64 1.40
C VAL A 297 -10.45 6.85 1.15
N ILE A 298 -11.26 5.94 1.70
CA ILE A 298 -12.72 5.96 1.60
C ILE A 298 -13.28 6.42 2.95
N LEU A 299 -14.03 7.51 2.93
CA LEU A 299 -14.83 7.97 4.06
C LEU A 299 -16.14 7.18 4.09
N GLN A 300 -16.53 6.66 5.27
CA GLN A 300 -17.75 5.88 5.46
C GLN A 300 -18.86 6.69 6.11
#